data_9e4a6d0fc66f8436c38e31a88eee05a0
#
_entry.id   9e4a6d0fc66f8436c38e31a88eee05a0
#
_cell.length_a   1.000
_cell.length_b   1.000
_cell.length_c   1.000
_cell.angle_alpha   90.00
_cell.angle_beta   90.00
_cell.angle_gamma   90.00
#
_symmetry.space_group_name_H-M   'P 1'
#
loop_
_entity.id
_entity.type
_entity.pdbx_description
1 polymer ?
#
loop_
_entity_poly.entity_id
_entity_poly.type
_entity_poly.pdbx_seq_one_letter_code
_entity_poly.pdbx_strand_id
1 'polypeptide(L)'
;MNLNYSEEQTMLREQIQKFCESEYDFYKREDIVKSDSDFDPNVWKLFAEQGWLSMPFSEDAGGLGFGAIELSILFEEFGKSLVIEPYLATVVLSGSILDKSSYESKNQIIEQICSGEMHVSFAYAEVNKSYDYSSPNTTLDSGNCLNGTKTLVLNGANAQKLIVSCSQGDELTLVLLDSNTKGVSTNSFSTIDGQSCSEISFENVQLDSLNIIATADEAKRLIDESINLATLCVSAEAVGCMESCYLKTLEYTKGREQFGQPISNFQVLQHRMVDMFIESELAKSLLIKAMLEVNNNSDDMFKHCLLYTSDAADDDTR
;
A
#
# COMPACT_ATOMS: atom_id res chain seq x y z
N MET A 1 -25.42 -10.48 10.63
CA MET A 1 -24.16 -10.30 9.92
C MET A 1 -23.10 -11.07 10.69
N ASN A 2 -22.42 -12.03 10.10
CA ASN A 2 -21.33 -12.74 10.79
C ASN A 2 -20.04 -11.95 10.52
N LEU A 3 -19.45 -11.39 11.56
CA LEU A 3 -18.19 -10.61 11.48
C LEU A 3 -16.95 -11.49 11.76
N ASN A 4 -17.15 -12.79 11.98
CA ASN A 4 -16.03 -13.71 12.18
C ASN A 4 -15.40 -14.07 10.83
N TYR A 5 -14.10 -14.15 10.80
CA TYR A 5 -13.36 -14.66 9.66
C TYR A 5 -13.77 -16.11 9.34
N SER A 6 -13.70 -16.46 8.05
CA SER A 6 -13.84 -17.85 7.62
C SER A 6 -12.64 -18.71 8.12
N GLU A 7 -12.76 -20.03 8.02
CA GLU A 7 -11.64 -20.91 8.34
C GLU A 7 -10.42 -20.60 7.46
N GLU A 8 -10.63 -20.34 6.16
CA GLU A 8 -9.57 -20.00 5.22
C GLU A 8 -8.90 -18.65 5.55
N GLN A 9 -9.68 -17.63 5.93
CA GLN A 9 -9.18 -16.33 6.36
C GLN A 9 -8.39 -16.44 7.68
N THR A 10 -8.84 -17.31 8.59
CA THR A 10 -8.13 -17.57 9.86
C THR A 10 -6.79 -18.27 9.59
N MET A 11 -6.78 -19.29 8.71
CA MET A 11 -5.55 -19.97 8.31
C MET A 11 -4.56 -19.02 7.61
N LEU A 12 -5.05 -18.14 6.73
CA LEU A 12 -4.23 -17.11 6.09
C LEU A 12 -3.57 -16.21 7.15
N ARG A 13 -4.35 -15.70 8.11
CA ARG A 13 -3.81 -14.87 9.21
C ARG A 13 -2.73 -15.61 10.00
N GLU A 14 -2.96 -16.84 10.41
CA GLU A 14 -2.00 -17.64 11.17
C GLU A 14 -0.71 -17.89 10.37
N GLN A 15 -0.83 -18.09 9.06
CA GLN A 15 0.33 -18.27 8.17
C GLN A 15 1.18 -16.99 8.11
N ILE A 16 0.54 -15.82 7.94
CA ILE A 16 1.24 -14.53 7.88
C ILE A 16 1.90 -14.21 9.23
N GLN A 17 1.18 -14.41 10.34
CA GLN A 17 1.73 -14.22 11.69
C GLN A 17 2.98 -15.07 11.91
N LYS A 18 2.89 -16.36 11.61
CA LYS A 18 4.04 -17.27 11.75
C LYS A 18 5.23 -16.84 10.90
N PHE A 19 4.98 -16.38 9.68
CA PHE A 19 6.04 -15.86 8.82
C PHE A 19 6.68 -14.61 9.42
N CYS A 20 5.89 -13.65 9.86
CA CYS A 20 6.39 -12.41 10.46
C CYS A 20 7.21 -12.69 11.73
N GLU A 21 6.79 -13.66 12.54
CA GLU A 21 7.52 -14.04 13.75
C GLU A 21 8.85 -14.76 13.47
N SER A 22 8.93 -15.59 12.39
CA SER A 22 10.11 -16.40 12.11
C SER A 22 11.09 -15.77 11.12
N GLU A 23 10.59 -15.06 10.11
CA GLU A 23 11.38 -14.55 8.97
C GLU A 23 11.48 -13.03 8.94
N TYR A 24 10.63 -12.30 9.70
CA TYR A 24 10.53 -10.84 9.64
C TYR A 24 10.39 -10.22 11.03
N ASP A 25 11.32 -10.50 11.92
CA ASP A 25 11.37 -9.87 13.23
C ASP A 25 11.87 -8.41 13.16
N PHE A 26 11.79 -7.72 14.29
CA PHE A 26 12.23 -6.31 14.37
C PHE A 26 13.70 -6.10 13.98
N TYR A 27 14.58 -7.04 14.31
CA TYR A 27 16.01 -6.94 13.99
C TYR A 27 16.26 -7.13 12.50
N LYS A 28 15.56 -8.07 11.88
CA LYS A 28 15.59 -8.27 10.42
C LYS A 28 15.15 -7.01 9.68
N ARG A 29 14.02 -6.40 10.10
CA ARG A 29 13.58 -5.11 9.57
C ARG A 29 14.63 -4.01 9.76
N GLU A 30 15.21 -3.91 10.95
CA GLU A 30 16.25 -2.90 11.24
C GLU A 30 17.48 -3.07 10.32
N ASP A 31 17.87 -4.31 10.04
CA ASP A 31 18.97 -4.61 9.13
C ASP A 31 18.62 -4.21 7.68
N ILE A 32 17.39 -4.43 7.23
CA ILE A 32 16.93 -3.99 5.89
C ILE A 32 16.98 -2.46 5.80
N VAL A 33 16.43 -1.73 6.76
CA VAL A 33 16.42 -0.25 6.78
C VAL A 33 17.83 0.34 6.83
N LYS A 34 18.79 -0.35 7.46
CA LYS A 34 20.20 0.09 7.53
C LYS A 34 21.03 -0.31 6.32
N SER A 35 20.53 -1.22 5.49
CA SER A 35 21.22 -1.65 4.28
C SER A 35 21.06 -0.61 3.16
N ASP A 36 21.86 -0.74 2.12
CA ASP A 36 21.71 0.05 0.89
C ASP A 36 20.54 -0.45 0.01
N SER A 37 19.84 -1.52 0.45
CA SER A 37 18.69 -2.08 -0.23
C SER A 37 17.40 -1.52 0.36
N ASP A 38 16.49 -1.11 -0.51
CA ASP A 38 15.18 -0.56 -0.13
C ASP A 38 14.20 -1.62 0.40
N PHE A 39 14.49 -2.91 0.19
CA PHE A 39 13.74 -4.09 0.66
C PHE A 39 14.65 -5.33 0.60
N ASP A 40 14.22 -6.47 1.17
CA ASP A 40 14.95 -7.74 1.07
C ASP A 40 14.42 -8.60 -0.10
N PRO A 41 15.21 -8.80 -1.18
CA PRO A 41 14.79 -9.65 -2.30
C PRO A 41 14.46 -11.09 -1.91
N ASN A 42 15.04 -11.62 -0.82
CA ASN A 42 14.72 -12.97 -0.36
C ASN A 42 13.34 -13.01 0.30
N VAL A 43 13.00 -12.01 1.10
CA VAL A 43 11.66 -11.85 1.68
C VAL A 43 10.62 -11.69 0.57
N TRP A 44 10.91 -10.86 -0.43
CA TRP A 44 10.03 -10.70 -1.59
C TRP A 44 9.79 -12.00 -2.35
N LYS A 45 10.84 -12.80 -2.53
CA LYS A 45 10.75 -14.14 -3.13
C LYS A 45 9.90 -15.08 -2.28
N LEU A 46 10.05 -15.04 -0.95
CA LEU A 46 9.19 -15.81 -0.05
C LEU A 46 7.73 -15.41 -0.16
N PHE A 47 7.40 -14.12 -0.35
CA PHE A 47 6.03 -13.68 -0.61
C PHE A 47 5.46 -14.30 -1.89
N ALA A 48 6.28 -14.41 -2.95
CA ALA A 48 5.89 -15.11 -4.17
C ALA A 48 5.65 -16.61 -3.93
N GLU A 49 6.55 -17.27 -3.24
CA GLU A 49 6.46 -18.71 -2.90
C GLU A 49 5.25 -19.04 -2.02
N GLN A 50 4.85 -18.12 -1.13
CA GLN A 50 3.63 -18.23 -0.32
C GLN A 50 2.34 -17.90 -1.11
N GLY A 51 2.46 -17.43 -2.35
CA GLY A 51 1.34 -17.01 -3.17
C GLY A 51 0.75 -15.64 -2.80
N TRP A 52 1.38 -14.90 -1.89
CA TRP A 52 0.84 -13.61 -1.44
C TRP A 52 0.84 -12.56 -2.54
N LEU A 53 1.83 -12.57 -3.44
CA LEU A 53 1.87 -11.63 -4.57
C LEU A 53 0.74 -11.86 -5.58
N SER A 54 0.16 -13.05 -5.58
CA SER A 54 -0.95 -13.43 -6.49
C SER A 54 -2.33 -13.19 -5.89
N MET A 55 -2.43 -12.87 -4.59
CA MET A 55 -3.70 -12.83 -3.85
C MET A 55 -4.80 -12.00 -4.52
N PRO A 56 -4.59 -10.71 -4.89
CA PRO A 56 -5.70 -9.87 -5.35
C PRO A 56 -6.01 -10.00 -6.84
N PHE A 57 -5.15 -10.64 -7.62
CA PHE A 57 -5.33 -10.71 -9.06
C PHE A 57 -6.41 -11.72 -9.45
N SER A 58 -7.07 -11.44 -10.58
CA SER A 58 -8.07 -12.31 -11.14
C SER A 58 -7.51 -13.69 -11.52
N GLU A 59 -8.33 -14.72 -11.45
CA GLU A 59 -7.94 -16.09 -11.85
C GLU A 59 -7.49 -16.14 -13.32
N ASP A 60 -8.12 -15.34 -14.20
CA ASP A 60 -7.75 -15.22 -15.62
C ASP A 60 -6.33 -14.64 -15.82
N ALA A 61 -5.83 -13.87 -14.86
CA ALA A 61 -4.47 -13.34 -14.85
C ALA A 61 -3.48 -14.23 -14.05
N GLY A 62 -3.91 -15.38 -13.58
CA GLY A 62 -3.09 -16.30 -12.78
C GLY A 62 -3.08 -15.99 -11.28
N GLY A 63 -4.00 -15.16 -10.80
CA GLY A 63 -4.16 -14.82 -9.39
C GLY A 63 -5.08 -15.76 -8.62
N LEU A 64 -5.30 -15.43 -7.35
CA LEU A 64 -6.16 -16.20 -6.44
C LEU A 64 -7.57 -15.60 -6.29
N GLY A 65 -7.83 -14.41 -6.84
CA GLY A 65 -9.11 -13.73 -6.77
C GLY A 65 -9.53 -13.30 -5.36
N PHE A 66 -8.58 -13.16 -4.44
CA PHE A 66 -8.85 -12.72 -3.07
C PHE A 66 -9.27 -11.25 -3.03
N GLY A 67 -10.16 -10.92 -2.09
CA GLY A 67 -10.77 -9.60 -2.01
C GLY A 67 -10.10 -8.69 -0.98
N ALA A 68 -10.81 -7.60 -0.69
CA ALA A 68 -10.40 -6.58 0.25
C ALA A 68 -10.22 -7.11 1.69
N ILE A 69 -10.95 -8.15 2.09
CA ILE A 69 -10.85 -8.74 3.43
C ILE A 69 -9.49 -9.43 3.60
N GLU A 70 -9.09 -10.27 2.65
CA GLU A 70 -7.83 -11.01 2.70
C GLU A 70 -6.63 -10.06 2.61
N LEU A 71 -6.70 -9.01 1.77
CA LEU A 71 -5.70 -7.96 1.75
C LEU A 71 -5.63 -7.21 3.08
N SER A 72 -6.76 -6.90 3.70
CA SER A 72 -6.77 -6.25 5.01
C SER A 72 -6.14 -7.12 6.10
N ILE A 73 -6.36 -8.44 6.06
CA ILE A 73 -5.71 -9.39 6.97
C ILE A 73 -4.18 -9.35 6.77
N LEU A 74 -3.71 -9.36 5.52
CA LEU A 74 -2.29 -9.28 5.20
C LEU A 74 -1.67 -8.00 5.74
N PHE A 75 -2.29 -6.85 5.45
CA PHE A 75 -1.77 -5.55 5.88
C PHE A 75 -1.87 -5.31 7.38
N GLU A 76 -2.90 -5.83 8.07
CA GLU A 76 -2.97 -5.79 9.53
C GLU A 76 -1.79 -6.53 10.17
N GLU A 77 -1.42 -7.71 9.67
CA GLU A 77 -0.27 -8.46 10.17
C GLU A 77 1.07 -7.82 9.73
N PHE A 78 1.15 -7.26 8.54
CA PHE A 78 2.31 -6.46 8.09
C PHE A 78 2.54 -5.25 8.99
N GLY A 79 1.47 -4.55 9.39
CA GLY A 79 1.53 -3.43 10.32
C GLY A 79 2.08 -3.81 11.69
N LYS A 80 1.72 -4.99 12.24
CA LYS A 80 2.25 -5.49 13.51
C LYS A 80 3.77 -5.68 13.50
N SER A 81 4.33 -6.01 12.33
CA SER A 81 5.75 -6.31 12.13
C SER A 81 6.49 -5.18 11.42
N LEU A 82 5.78 -4.11 10.99
CA LEU A 82 6.32 -2.97 10.25
C LEU A 82 7.02 -3.41 8.96
N VAL A 83 6.38 -4.24 8.16
CA VAL A 83 6.89 -4.74 6.87
C VAL A 83 7.07 -3.59 5.89
N ILE A 84 8.24 -3.52 5.23
CA ILE A 84 8.58 -2.44 4.28
C ILE A 84 8.73 -2.90 2.83
N GLU A 85 8.56 -4.18 2.57
CA GLU A 85 8.56 -4.73 1.21
C GLU A 85 7.50 -4.03 0.34
N PRO A 86 7.78 -3.81 -0.96
CA PRO A 86 6.99 -2.92 -1.81
C PRO A 86 5.66 -3.52 -2.29
N TYR A 87 4.95 -4.21 -1.40
CA TYR A 87 3.67 -4.86 -1.71
C TYR A 87 2.60 -3.83 -2.10
N LEU A 88 2.49 -2.73 -1.34
CA LEU A 88 1.54 -1.66 -1.63
C LEU A 88 1.76 -1.06 -3.02
N ALA A 89 3.02 -0.76 -3.36
CA ALA A 89 3.38 -0.12 -4.64
C ALA A 89 3.12 -1.04 -5.83
N THR A 90 3.60 -2.28 -5.75
CA THR A 90 3.64 -3.21 -6.89
C THR A 90 2.34 -3.99 -7.04
N VAL A 91 1.82 -4.58 -5.96
CA VAL A 91 0.66 -5.46 -6.04
C VAL A 91 -0.64 -4.67 -5.93
N VAL A 92 -0.75 -3.78 -4.92
CA VAL A 92 -2.02 -3.08 -4.67
C VAL A 92 -2.21 -1.93 -5.65
N LEU A 93 -1.30 -0.95 -5.69
CA LEU A 93 -1.47 0.24 -6.53
C LEU A 93 -1.34 -0.10 -8.02
N SER A 94 -0.19 -0.59 -8.44
CA SER A 94 0.10 -0.81 -9.86
C SER A 94 -0.63 -2.05 -10.40
N GLY A 95 -0.62 -3.12 -9.63
CA GLY A 95 -1.21 -4.40 -10.02
C GLY A 95 -2.71 -4.32 -10.22
N SER A 96 -3.45 -3.61 -9.35
CA SER A 96 -4.90 -3.45 -9.51
C SER A 96 -5.28 -2.64 -10.75
N ILE A 97 -4.48 -1.62 -11.12
CA ILE A 97 -4.67 -0.88 -12.37
C ILE A 97 -4.52 -1.82 -13.57
N LEU A 98 -3.46 -2.63 -13.60
CA LEU A 98 -3.20 -3.57 -14.68
C LEU A 98 -4.32 -4.61 -14.79
N ASP A 99 -4.66 -5.27 -13.68
CA ASP A 99 -5.66 -6.35 -13.67
C ASP A 99 -7.03 -5.90 -14.17
N LYS A 100 -7.46 -4.70 -13.77
CA LYS A 100 -8.77 -4.13 -14.14
C LYS A 100 -8.78 -3.37 -15.46
N SER A 101 -7.63 -3.15 -16.08
CA SER A 101 -7.52 -2.48 -17.38
C SER A 101 -7.85 -3.40 -18.55
N SER A 102 -8.07 -2.80 -19.72
CA SER A 102 -8.19 -3.50 -20.99
C SER A 102 -6.85 -3.72 -21.70
N TYR A 103 -5.72 -3.45 -21.03
CA TYR A 103 -4.38 -3.53 -21.61
C TYR A 103 -4.03 -4.96 -22.07
N GLU A 104 -3.68 -5.14 -23.34
CA GLU A 104 -3.51 -6.48 -23.95
C GLU A 104 -2.41 -7.33 -23.28
N SER A 105 -1.30 -6.71 -22.87
CA SER A 105 -0.15 -7.42 -22.29
C SER A 105 -0.21 -7.51 -20.75
N LYS A 106 -1.31 -7.16 -20.12
CA LYS A 106 -1.42 -7.12 -18.65
C LYS A 106 -1.13 -8.46 -17.97
N ASN A 107 -1.64 -9.57 -18.52
CA ASN A 107 -1.49 -10.89 -17.92
C ASN A 107 -0.02 -11.32 -17.85
N GLN A 108 0.78 -11.00 -18.87
CA GLN A 108 2.21 -11.30 -18.84
C GLN A 108 2.95 -10.51 -17.75
N ILE A 109 2.56 -9.25 -17.53
CA ILE A 109 3.16 -8.41 -16.48
C ILE A 109 2.72 -8.91 -15.09
N ILE A 110 1.44 -9.25 -14.93
CA ILE A 110 0.90 -9.79 -13.68
C ILE A 110 1.57 -11.12 -13.32
N GLU A 111 1.78 -12.02 -14.28
CA GLU A 111 2.53 -13.27 -14.07
C GLU A 111 3.94 -13.00 -13.51
N GLN A 112 4.64 -12.01 -14.05
CA GLN A 112 5.97 -11.62 -13.56
C GLN A 112 5.92 -10.94 -12.18
N ILE A 113 4.85 -10.21 -11.85
CA ILE A 113 4.62 -9.70 -10.49
C ILE A 113 4.37 -10.87 -9.54
N CYS A 114 3.51 -11.80 -9.89
CA CYS A 114 3.19 -12.99 -9.07
C CYS A 114 4.40 -13.87 -8.78
N SER A 115 5.32 -14.00 -9.76
CA SER A 115 6.59 -14.73 -9.58
C SER A 115 7.63 -13.95 -8.75
N GLY A 116 7.38 -12.66 -8.48
CA GLY A 116 8.33 -11.77 -7.78
C GLY A 116 9.46 -11.23 -8.65
N GLU A 117 9.41 -11.47 -9.97
CA GLU A 117 10.47 -11.06 -10.91
C GLU A 117 10.34 -9.59 -11.35
N MET A 118 9.14 -8.99 -11.22
CA MET A 118 8.87 -7.64 -11.69
C MET A 118 8.27 -6.77 -10.60
N HIS A 119 8.81 -5.56 -10.48
CA HIS A 119 8.21 -4.46 -9.74
C HIS A 119 7.64 -3.44 -10.70
N VAL A 120 6.42 -2.99 -10.43
CA VAL A 120 5.77 -1.91 -11.16
C VAL A 120 5.38 -0.84 -10.15
N SER A 121 5.63 0.43 -10.47
CA SER A 121 5.28 1.55 -9.60
C SER A 121 4.32 2.51 -10.29
N PHE A 122 3.37 3.03 -9.51
CA PHE A 122 2.39 3.99 -9.99
C PHE A 122 2.81 5.42 -9.66
N ALA A 123 3.13 6.20 -10.68
CA ALA A 123 3.56 7.58 -10.62
C ALA A 123 2.37 8.52 -10.91
N TYR A 124 1.64 8.95 -9.87
CA TYR A 124 0.47 9.81 -10.00
C TYR A 124 0.61 11.16 -9.28
N ALA A 125 1.29 11.19 -8.15
CA ALA A 125 1.39 12.39 -7.32
C ALA A 125 2.29 13.46 -7.94
N GLU A 126 1.92 14.73 -7.79
CA GLU A 126 2.69 15.88 -8.27
C GLU A 126 2.79 16.97 -7.21
N VAL A 127 3.87 17.74 -7.24
CA VAL A 127 4.05 18.89 -6.34
C VAL A 127 2.91 19.90 -6.56
N ASN A 128 2.34 20.40 -5.46
CA ASN A 128 1.24 21.36 -5.42
C ASN A 128 -0.13 20.88 -5.96
N LYS A 129 -0.28 19.59 -6.23
CA LYS A 129 -1.60 19.01 -6.61
C LYS A 129 -2.34 18.40 -5.44
N SER A 130 -1.67 18.21 -4.27
CA SER A 130 -2.28 17.59 -3.09
C SER A 130 -2.94 16.26 -3.46
N TYR A 131 -4.23 16.13 -3.19
CA TYR A 131 -5.01 14.92 -3.51
C TYR A 131 -5.70 14.96 -4.88
N ASP A 132 -5.48 16.04 -5.68
CA ASP A 132 -6.04 16.13 -7.03
C ASP A 132 -5.11 15.46 -8.05
N TYR A 133 -5.44 14.23 -8.39
CA TYR A 133 -4.78 13.44 -9.44
C TYR A 133 -5.56 13.42 -10.76
N SER A 134 -6.72 14.08 -10.82
CA SER A 134 -7.59 14.08 -12.00
C SER A 134 -7.09 14.98 -13.13
N SER A 135 -6.24 15.94 -12.80
CA SER A 135 -5.70 16.92 -13.75
C SER A 135 -4.18 17.07 -13.60
N PRO A 136 -3.38 16.05 -13.99
CA PRO A 136 -1.93 16.10 -13.85
C PRO A 136 -1.28 17.18 -14.72
N ASN A 137 -0.19 17.76 -14.21
CA ASN A 137 0.66 18.70 -14.99
C ASN A 137 1.61 17.95 -15.93
N THR A 138 1.89 16.67 -15.68
CA THR A 138 2.61 15.79 -16.61
C THR A 138 1.78 15.65 -17.88
N THR A 139 2.37 15.90 -19.05
CA THR A 139 1.65 15.95 -20.32
C THR A 139 2.18 14.93 -21.31
N LEU A 140 1.27 14.35 -22.09
CA LEU A 140 1.54 13.59 -23.29
C LEU A 140 1.08 14.41 -24.49
N ASP A 141 2.02 14.85 -25.31
CA ASP A 141 1.68 15.68 -26.47
C ASP A 141 1.10 14.87 -27.64
N SER A 142 0.68 15.54 -28.71
CA SER A 142 0.14 14.92 -29.91
C SER A 142 1.15 14.04 -30.67
N GLY A 143 2.43 14.17 -30.38
CA GLY A 143 3.51 13.32 -30.90
C GLY A 143 3.84 12.14 -29.98
N ASN A 144 3.02 11.89 -28.95
CA ASN A 144 3.22 10.89 -27.89
C ASN A 144 4.54 11.12 -27.11
N CYS A 145 4.91 12.35 -26.88
CA CYS A 145 6.08 12.73 -26.11
C CYS A 145 5.65 13.08 -24.68
N LEU A 146 6.12 12.31 -23.69
CA LEU A 146 5.80 12.49 -22.27
C LEU A 146 6.79 13.46 -21.62
N ASN A 147 6.26 14.48 -20.94
CA ASN A 147 7.02 15.49 -20.21
C ASN A 147 6.37 15.80 -18.87
N GLY A 148 7.19 15.93 -17.81
CA GLY A 148 6.70 16.31 -16.48
C GLY A 148 7.51 15.68 -15.37
N THR A 149 7.02 15.83 -14.13
CA THR A 149 7.68 15.27 -12.94
C THR A 149 6.63 14.72 -11.98
N LYS A 150 6.88 13.52 -11.49
CA LYS A 150 6.09 12.86 -10.45
C LYS A 150 6.89 12.79 -9.16
N THR A 151 6.22 13.01 -8.05
CA THR A 151 6.81 12.94 -6.72
C THR A 151 6.18 11.81 -5.90
N LEU A 152 6.84 11.41 -4.82
CA LEU A 152 6.35 10.36 -3.91
C LEU A 152 5.97 9.06 -4.63
N VAL A 153 6.76 8.66 -5.63
CA VAL A 153 6.55 7.40 -6.33
C VAL A 153 7.11 6.27 -5.47
N LEU A 154 6.23 5.51 -4.82
CA LEU A 154 6.60 4.38 -3.97
C LEU A 154 7.35 3.32 -4.79
N ASN A 155 8.50 2.88 -4.27
CA ASN A 155 9.38 1.89 -4.90
C ASN A 155 9.83 2.24 -6.33
N GLY A 156 9.82 3.53 -6.69
CA GLY A 156 10.12 3.98 -8.07
C GLY A 156 11.52 3.62 -8.55
N ALA A 157 12.51 3.56 -7.66
CA ALA A 157 13.89 3.20 -7.99
C ALA A 157 14.06 1.74 -8.39
N ASN A 158 13.28 0.84 -7.81
CA ASN A 158 13.38 -0.60 -8.04
C ASN A 158 12.40 -1.10 -9.10
N ALA A 159 11.51 -0.24 -9.59
CA ALA A 159 10.52 -0.61 -10.59
C ALA A 159 11.16 -0.78 -11.97
N GLN A 160 10.88 -1.91 -12.62
CA GLN A 160 11.22 -2.13 -14.02
C GLN A 160 10.24 -1.40 -14.95
N LYS A 161 9.00 -1.24 -14.52
CA LYS A 161 7.97 -0.51 -15.27
C LYS A 161 7.29 0.54 -14.41
N LEU A 162 6.89 1.63 -15.06
CA LEU A 162 6.16 2.73 -14.46
C LEU A 162 4.80 2.89 -15.12
N ILE A 163 3.75 2.93 -14.32
CA ILE A 163 2.44 3.44 -14.73
C ILE A 163 2.45 4.93 -14.42
N VAL A 164 2.19 5.79 -15.40
CA VAL A 164 2.23 7.24 -15.22
C VAL A 164 0.90 7.85 -15.61
N SER A 165 0.32 8.66 -14.71
CA SER A 165 -0.83 9.48 -15.05
C SER A 165 -0.37 10.77 -15.73
N CYS A 166 -0.97 11.11 -16.85
CA CYS A 166 -0.65 12.33 -17.62
C CYS A 166 -1.92 12.91 -18.25
N SER A 167 -1.84 14.16 -18.70
CA SER A 167 -2.88 14.80 -19.52
C SER A 167 -2.51 14.69 -20.99
N GLN A 168 -3.44 14.20 -21.81
CA GLN A 168 -3.34 14.25 -23.27
C GLN A 168 -4.43 15.21 -23.80
N GLY A 169 -4.06 16.43 -24.08
CA GLY A 169 -5.04 17.52 -24.22
C GLY A 169 -5.75 17.77 -22.89
N ASP A 170 -7.08 17.67 -22.90
CA ASP A 170 -7.91 17.81 -21.70
C ASP A 170 -8.25 16.45 -21.04
N GLU A 171 -7.78 15.33 -21.59
CA GLU A 171 -8.11 13.98 -21.11
C GLU A 171 -7.02 13.42 -20.20
N LEU A 172 -7.46 12.80 -19.09
CA LEU A 172 -6.61 12.02 -18.22
C LEU A 172 -6.22 10.71 -18.92
N THR A 173 -4.94 10.41 -18.95
CA THR A 173 -4.39 9.23 -19.62
C THR A 173 -3.44 8.48 -18.69
N LEU A 174 -3.50 7.16 -18.70
CA LEU A 174 -2.55 6.27 -18.06
C LEU A 174 -1.65 5.64 -19.11
N VAL A 175 -0.35 5.77 -18.92
CA VAL A 175 0.66 5.15 -19.78
C VAL A 175 1.55 4.21 -19.00
N LEU A 176 2.03 3.15 -19.66
CA LEU A 176 3.00 2.21 -19.13
C LEU A 176 4.29 2.31 -19.93
N LEU A 177 5.42 2.45 -19.23
CA LEU A 177 6.74 2.50 -19.86
C LEU A 177 7.79 1.79 -19.02
N ASP A 178 8.90 1.42 -19.64
CA ASP A 178 10.05 0.89 -18.94
C ASP A 178 10.77 2.03 -18.19
N SER A 179 11.17 1.79 -16.95
CA SER A 179 11.83 2.81 -16.11
C SER A 179 13.19 3.28 -16.66
N ASN A 180 13.84 2.44 -17.49
CA ASN A 180 15.10 2.76 -18.15
C ASN A 180 14.93 3.44 -19.53
N THR A 181 13.70 3.85 -19.89
CA THR A 181 13.44 4.55 -21.15
C THR A 181 14.22 5.87 -21.20
N LYS A 182 14.80 6.16 -22.35
CA LYS A 182 15.58 7.40 -22.53
C LYS A 182 14.72 8.62 -22.23
N GLY A 183 15.23 9.50 -21.37
CA GLY A 183 14.52 10.70 -20.91
C GLY A 183 13.81 10.53 -19.55
N VAL A 184 13.82 9.32 -18.98
CA VAL A 184 13.39 9.07 -17.60
C VAL A 184 14.58 9.25 -16.67
N SER A 185 14.42 10.01 -15.61
CA SER A 185 15.40 10.16 -14.53
C SER A 185 14.73 9.98 -13.17
N THR A 186 15.39 9.23 -12.28
CA THR A 186 14.87 8.87 -10.96
C THR A 186 15.80 9.39 -9.87
N ASN A 187 15.25 10.11 -8.90
CA ASN A 187 15.94 10.55 -7.70
C ASN A 187 15.27 9.92 -6.47
N SER A 188 15.96 8.99 -5.81
CA SER A 188 15.42 8.19 -4.72
C SER A 188 15.71 8.78 -3.37
N PHE A 189 14.81 8.55 -2.43
CA PHE A 189 14.94 8.89 -1.03
C PHE A 189 14.11 7.91 -0.17
N SER A 190 14.49 7.78 1.10
CA SER A 190 13.73 6.97 2.05
C SER A 190 12.72 7.84 2.78
N THR A 191 11.52 7.30 3.01
CA THR A 191 10.51 7.91 3.87
C THR A 191 10.82 7.60 5.35
N ILE A 192 10.12 8.26 6.28
CA ILE A 192 10.39 8.12 7.72
C ILE A 192 10.13 6.70 8.24
N ASP A 193 9.24 5.97 7.58
CA ASP A 193 8.93 4.56 7.87
C ASP A 193 9.94 3.56 7.27
N GLY A 194 10.94 4.06 6.51
CA GLY A 194 11.98 3.25 5.89
C GLY A 194 11.63 2.72 4.52
N GLN A 195 10.47 3.07 3.95
CA GLN A 195 10.13 2.67 2.58
C GLN A 195 10.90 3.50 1.55
N SER A 196 11.14 2.90 0.38
CA SER A 196 11.74 3.58 -0.77
C SER A 196 10.70 4.42 -1.51
N CYS A 197 11.09 5.65 -1.81
CA CYS A 197 10.29 6.59 -2.58
C CYS A 197 11.16 7.33 -3.59
N SER A 198 10.55 7.85 -4.64
CA SER A 198 11.30 8.55 -5.70
C SER A 198 10.56 9.77 -6.22
N GLU A 199 11.35 10.74 -6.67
CA GLU A 199 10.93 11.73 -7.64
C GLU A 199 11.36 11.26 -9.02
N ILE A 200 10.44 11.23 -10.01
CA ILE A 200 10.71 10.76 -11.36
C ILE A 200 10.37 11.86 -12.35
N SER A 201 11.35 12.26 -13.14
CA SER A 201 11.20 13.26 -14.19
C SER A 201 11.23 12.61 -15.57
N PHE A 202 10.38 13.15 -16.45
CA PHE A 202 10.22 12.73 -17.82
C PHE A 202 10.59 13.91 -18.73
N GLU A 203 11.61 13.73 -19.56
CA GLU A 203 12.09 14.76 -20.49
C GLU A 203 12.07 14.20 -21.92
N ASN A 204 11.09 14.63 -22.71
CA ASN A 204 10.91 14.20 -24.11
C ASN A 204 10.92 12.66 -24.26
N VAL A 205 10.22 11.94 -23.37
CA VAL A 205 10.12 10.48 -23.43
C VAL A 205 9.16 10.10 -24.54
N GLN A 206 9.71 9.50 -25.61
CA GLN A 206 8.91 9.10 -26.76
C GLN A 206 8.19 7.78 -26.46
N LEU A 207 6.87 7.81 -26.55
CA LEU A 207 5.98 6.65 -26.40
C LEU A 207 5.29 6.30 -27.72
N ASP A 208 4.60 5.19 -27.76
CA ASP A 208 3.71 4.80 -28.85
C ASP A 208 2.30 4.46 -28.31
N SER A 209 1.39 4.09 -29.20
CA SER A 209 0.01 3.77 -28.81
C SER A 209 -0.08 2.52 -27.92
N LEU A 210 0.90 1.63 -27.97
CA LEU A 210 0.96 0.42 -27.13
C LEU A 210 1.32 0.73 -25.67
N ASN A 211 1.82 1.94 -25.40
CA ASN A 211 2.09 2.38 -24.05
C ASN A 211 0.82 2.86 -23.31
N ILE A 212 -0.28 3.14 -24.01
CA ILE A 212 -1.50 3.65 -23.38
C ILE A 212 -2.27 2.50 -22.74
N ILE A 213 -2.51 2.60 -21.41
CA ILE A 213 -3.31 1.63 -20.64
C ILE A 213 -4.79 1.99 -20.71
N ALA A 214 -5.12 3.25 -20.46
CA ALA A 214 -6.48 3.75 -20.39
C ALA A 214 -6.52 5.28 -20.59
N THR A 215 -7.69 5.79 -21.00
CA THR A 215 -7.94 7.22 -21.21
C THR A 215 -9.25 7.66 -20.58
N ALA A 216 -9.41 8.96 -20.36
CA ALA A 216 -10.64 9.61 -19.91
C ALA A 216 -11.29 8.92 -18.67
N ASP A 217 -12.55 8.56 -18.74
CA ASP A 217 -13.33 8.00 -17.63
C ASP A 217 -12.77 6.64 -17.16
N GLU A 218 -12.23 5.82 -18.07
CA GLU A 218 -11.60 4.54 -17.71
C GLU A 218 -10.33 4.78 -16.88
N ALA A 219 -9.48 5.71 -17.31
CA ALA A 219 -8.27 6.07 -16.56
C ALA A 219 -8.63 6.57 -15.15
N LYS A 220 -9.64 7.45 -15.05
CA LYS A 220 -10.11 7.95 -13.76
C LYS A 220 -10.63 6.83 -12.86
N ARG A 221 -11.48 5.96 -13.38
CA ARG A 221 -12.03 4.81 -12.64
C ARG A 221 -10.92 3.90 -12.10
N LEU A 222 -9.93 3.56 -12.93
CA LEU A 222 -8.81 2.70 -12.53
C LEU A 222 -7.97 3.34 -11.41
N ILE A 223 -7.71 4.65 -11.48
CA ILE A 223 -7.00 5.37 -10.44
C ILE A 223 -7.80 5.40 -9.14
N ASP A 224 -9.08 5.78 -9.22
CA ASP A 224 -9.97 5.86 -8.04
C ASP A 224 -10.06 4.50 -7.32
N GLU A 225 -10.28 3.41 -8.05
CA GLU A 225 -10.35 2.06 -7.49
C GLU A 225 -9.02 1.62 -6.87
N SER A 226 -7.90 1.90 -7.52
CA SER A 226 -6.56 1.57 -7.02
C SER A 226 -6.23 2.32 -5.74
N ILE A 227 -6.47 3.64 -5.70
CA ILE A 227 -6.20 4.48 -4.52
C ILE A 227 -7.13 4.09 -3.37
N ASN A 228 -8.41 3.79 -3.64
CA ASN A 228 -9.36 3.35 -2.63
C ASN A 228 -8.90 2.03 -1.98
N LEU A 229 -8.46 1.05 -2.79
CA LEU A 229 -7.94 -0.21 -2.28
C LEU A 229 -6.66 0.00 -1.46
N ALA A 230 -5.74 0.83 -1.95
CA ALA A 230 -4.52 1.17 -1.23
C ALA A 230 -4.81 1.88 0.11
N THR A 231 -5.79 2.79 0.14
CA THR A 231 -6.22 3.47 1.37
C THR A 231 -6.75 2.48 2.41
N LEU A 232 -7.53 1.48 1.99
CA LEU A 232 -7.99 0.40 2.86
C LEU A 232 -6.81 -0.41 3.42
N CYS A 233 -5.86 -0.79 2.57
CA CYS A 233 -4.67 -1.55 2.96
C CYS A 233 -3.81 -0.78 3.99
N VAL A 234 -3.55 0.51 3.75
CA VAL A 234 -2.79 1.36 4.69
C VAL A 234 -3.55 1.55 6.02
N SER A 235 -4.88 1.67 5.96
CA SER A 235 -5.71 1.72 7.17
C SER A 235 -5.62 0.41 7.99
N ALA A 236 -5.60 -0.74 7.33
CA ALA A 236 -5.40 -2.03 7.98
C ALA A 236 -4.01 -2.15 8.60
N GLU A 237 -2.97 -1.70 7.91
CA GLU A 237 -1.60 -1.63 8.42
C GLU A 237 -1.53 -0.76 9.69
N ALA A 238 -2.15 0.42 9.67
CA ALA A 238 -2.21 1.31 10.83
C ALA A 238 -2.91 0.65 12.03
N VAL A 239 -4.01 -0.07 11.82
CA VAL A 239 -4.70 -0.84 12.88
C VAL A 239 -3.78 -1.91 13.46
N GLY A 240 -3.03 -2.64 12.63
CA GLY A 240 -2.01 -3.60 13.07
C GLY A 240 -0.90 -2.95 13.91
N CYS A 241 -0.40 -1.79 13.50
CA CYS A 241 0.57 -1.00 14.27
C CYS A 241 0.01 -0.60 15.64
N MET A 242 -1.25 -0.11 15.70
CA MET A 242 -1.90 0.29 16.96
C MET A 242 -2.04 -0.89 17.92
N GLU A 243 -2.48 -2.05 17.44
CA GLU A 243 -2.58 -3.27 18.25
C GLU A 243 -1.22 -3.68 18.80
N SER A 244 -0.18 -3.68 17.98
CA SER A 244 1.19 -4.01 18.40
C SER A 244 1.72 -3.03 19.45
N CYS A 245 1.51 -1.71 19.25
CA CYS A 245 1.90 -0.67 20.23
C CYS A 245 1.19 -0.86 21.57
N TYR A 246 -0.12 -1.10 21.55
CA TYR A 246 -0.91 -1.33 22.75
C TYR A 246 -0.41 -2.57 23.52
N LEU A 247 -0.28 -3.72 22.85
CA LEU A 247 0.13 -4.98 23.48
C LEU A 247 1.56 -4.87 24.07
N LYS A 248 2.52 -4.30 23.34
CA LYS A 248 3.89 -4.08 23.82
C LYS A 248 3.94 -3.13 25.01
N THR A 249 3.11 -2.07 25.00
CA THR A 249 2.99 -1.13 26.12
C THR A 249 2.45 -1.84 27.37
N LEU A 250 1.43 -2.68 27.20
CA LEU A 250 0.83 -3.46 28.28
C LEU A 250 1.84 -4.44 28.90
N GLU A 251 2.60 -5.15 28.07
CA GLU A 251 3.64 -6.06 28.50
C GLU A 251 4.78 -5.33 29.24
N TYR A 252 5.29 -4.26 28.66
CA TYR A 252 6.34 -3.45 29.26
C TYR A 252 5.93 -2.91 30.63
N THR A 253 4.74 -2.34 30.75
CA THR A 253 4.26 -1.75 32.01
C THR A 253 4.03 -2.79 33.11
N LYS A 254 3.69 -4.04 32.75
CA LYS A 254 3.60 -5.18 33.70
C LYS A 254 4.96 -5.65 34.17
N GLY A 255 5.98 -5.61 33.30
CA GLY A 255 7.34 -6.07 33.63
C GLY A 255 8.21 -5.01 34.29
N ARG A 256 7.94 -3.72 34.08
CA ARG A 256 8.76 -2.63 34.62
C ARG A 256 8.35 -2.27 36.06
N GLU A 257 9.28 -2.38 37.00
CA GLU A 257 9.07 -2.00 38.39
C GLU A 257 9.67 -0.64 38.71
N GLN A 258 8.93 0.21 39.43
CA GLN A 258 9.36 1.46 40.03
C GLN A 258 8.55 1.70 41.32
N PHE A 259 9.17 2.34 42.33
CA PHE A 259 8.56 2.61 43.63
C PHE A 259 8.03 1.35 44.32
N GLY A 260 8.71 0.20 44.12
CA GLY A 260 8.43 -1.07 44.77
C GLY A 260 7.26 -1.87 44.19
N GLN A 261 6.80 -1.52 42.99
CA GLN A 261 5.72 -2.25 42.30
C GLN A 261 5.81 -2.09 40.79
N PRO A 262 5.15 -2.98 39.98
CA PRO A 262 4.96 -2.78 38.55
C PRO A 262 4.30 -1.44 38.24
N ILE A 263 4.82 -0.74 37.20
CA ILE A 263 4.25 0.57 36.86
C ILE A 263 2.82 0.49 36.34
N SER A 264 2.38 -0.68 35.86
CA SER A 264 0.97 -0.94 35.50
C SER A 264 -0.02 -0.77 36.65
N ASN A 265 0.45 -0.75 37.91
CA ASN A 265 -0.42 -0.55 39.09
C ASN A 265 -0.77 0.94 39.33
N PHE A 266 -0.10 1.88 38.63
CA PHE A 266 -0.44 3.30 38.77
C PHE A 266 -1.64 3.66 37.89
N GLN A 267 -2.71 4.23 38.52
CA GLN A 267 -3.95 4.54 37.84
C GLN A 267 -3.78 5.40 36.59
N VAL A 268 -2.86 6.36 36.59
CA VAL A 268 -2.62 7.24 35.44
C VAL A 268 -2.16 6.43 34.20
N LEU A 269 -1.36 5.38 34.39
CA LEU A 269 -0.93 4.49 33.30
C LEU A 269 -2.06 3.52 32.89
N GLN A 270 -2.84 3.06 33.86
CA GLN A 270 -4.03 2.22 33.55
C GLN A 270 -5.02 2.97 32.66
N HIS A 271 -5.31 4.26 32.96
CA HIS A 271 -6.19 5.08 32.13
C HIS A 271 -5.61 5.24 30.72
N ARG A 272 -4.32 5.55 30.57
CA ARG A 272 -3.68 5.67 29.27
C ARG A 272 -3.74 4.37 28.46
N MET A 273 -3.53 3.22 29.09
CA MET A 273 -3.64 1.91 28.40
C MET A 273 -5.08 1.60 27.98
N VAL A 274 -6.06 2.02 28.78
CA VAL A 274 -7.49 1.91 28.41
C VAL A 274 -7.82 2.81 27.23
N ASP A 275 -7.31 4.06 27.21
CA ASP A 275 -7.48 4.97 26.08
C ASP A 275 -6.89 4.35 24.79
N MET A 276 -5.65 3.85 24.83
CA MET A 276 -5.01 3.17 23.69
C MET A 276 -5.85 1.97 23.18
N PHE A 277 -6.40 1.19 24.10
CA PHE A 277 -7.25 0.05 23.74
C PHE A 277 -8.54 0.51 23.06
N ILE A 278 -9.22 1.52 23.61
CA ILE A 278 -10.47 2.05 23.05
C ILE A 278 -10.24 2.58 21.64
N GLU A 279 -9.19 3.39 21.42
CA GLU A 279 -8.86 3.93 20.10
C GLU A 279 -8.54 2.83 19.09
N SER A 280 -7.78 1.80 19.49
CA SER A 280 -7.49 0.64 18.65
C SER A 280 -8.76 -0.12 18.24
N GLU A 281 -9.68 -0.37 19.19
CA GLU A 281 -10.94 -1.07 18.90
C GLU A 281 -11.90 -0.24 18.03
N LEU A 282 -11.95 1.08 18.22
CA LEU A 282 -12.71 1.97 17.37
C LEU A 282 -12.17 1.98 15.93
N ALA A 283 -10.85 2.11 15.75
CA ALA A 283 -10.20 2.04 14.47
C ALA A 283 -10.46 0.70 13.75
N LYS A 284 -10.36 -0.42 14.48
CA LYS A 284 -10.66 -1.76 13.95
C LYS A 284 -12.12 -1.89 13.52
N SER A 285 -13.04 -1.32 14.29
CA SER A 285 -14.47 -1.32 13.94
C SER A 285 -14.76 -0.54 12.66
N LEU A 286 -14.09 0.61 12.46
CA LEU A 286 -14.20 1.41 11.23
C LEU A 286 -13.58 0.70 10.04
N LEU A 287 -12.45 0.04 10.22
CA LEU A 287 -11.81 -0.79 9.18
C LEU A 287 -12.74 -1.92 8.72
N ILE A 288 -13.36 -2.65 9.64
CA ILE A 288 -14.33 -3.71 9.32
C ILE A 288 -15.49 -3.12 8.51
N LYS A 289 -15.99 -1.96 8.88
CA LYS A 289 -17.06 -1.28 8.15
C LYS A 289 -16.59 -0.92 6.73
N ALA A 290 -15.40 -0.35 6.58
CA ALA A 290 -14.82 -0.02 5.27
C ALA A 290 -14.66 -1.26 4.36
N MET A 291 -14.17 -2.39 4.91
CA MET A 291 -14.07 -3.66 4.18
C MET A 291 -15.43 -4.14 3.63
N LEU A 292 -16.48 -4.01 4.43
CA LEU A 292 -17.83 -4.40 4.02
C LEU A 292 -18.39 -3.52 2.91
N GLU A 293 -18.09 -2.21 2.93
CA GLU A 293 -18.51 -1.27 1.90
C GLU A 293 -17.79 -1.53 0.56
N VAL A 294 -16.50 -1.88 0.58
CA VAL A 294 -15.75 -2.30 -0.62
C VAL A 294 -16.40 -3.51 -1.27
N ASN A 295 -16.74 -4.54 -0.49
CA ASN A 295 -17.38 -5.75 -1.02
C ASN A 295 -18.80 -5.47 -1.59
N ASN A 296 -19.46 -4.41 -1.15
CA ASN A 296 -20.78 -3.99 -1.64
C ASN A 296 -20.73 -2.97 -2.79
N ASN A 297 -19.52 -2.61 -3.28
CA ASN A 297 -19.30 -1.55 -4.28
C ASN A 297 -19.93 -0.20 -3.88
N SER A 298 -19.87 0.16 -2.60
CA SER A 298 -20.42 1.39 -2.07
C SER A 298 -19.40 2.53 -2.13
N ASP A 299 -19.83 3.73 -2.54
CA ASP A 299 -19.02 4.95 -2.55
C ASP A 299 -18.67 5.47 -1.14
N ASP A 300 -19.25 4.90 -0.07
CA ASP A 300 -19.05 5.36 1.30
C ASP A 300 -17.78 4.83 1.98
N MET A 301 -17.07 3.89 1.35
CA MET A 301 -15.82 3.30 1.89
C MET A 301 -14.77 4.37 2.24
N PHE A 302 -14.55 5.31 1.33
CA PHE A 302 -13.55 6.37 1.50
C PHE A 302 -13.85 7.27 2.71
N LYS A 303 -15.13 7.56 2.97
CA LYS A 303 -15.56 8.34 4.15
C LYS A 303 -15.23 7.63 5.47
N HIS A 304 -15.32 6.30 5.52
CA HIS A 304 -15.02 5.53 6.73
C HIS A 304 -13.52 5.44 7.00
N CYS A 305 -12.70 5.33 5.96
CA CYS A 305 -11.24 5.42 6.09
C CYS A 305 -10.80 6.83 6.53
N LEU A 306 -11.43 7.90 6.00
CA LEU A 306 -11.12 9.29 6.36
C LEU A 306 -11.56 9.65 7.78
N LEU A 307 -12.71 9.16 8.28
CA LEU A 307 -13.18 9.41 9.65
C LEU A 307 -12.16 8.94 10.69
N TYR A 308 -11.41 7.89 10.41
CA TYR A 308 -10.33 7.42 11.26
C TYR A 308 -9.15 8.41 11.33
N THR A 309 -8.81 9.05 10.21
CA THR A 309 -7.68 9.98 10.15
C THR A 309 -8.02 11.40 10.65
N SER A 310 -9.29 11.81 10.60
CA SER A 310 -9.71 13.16 11.03
C SER A 310 -9.83 13.27 12.54
N ASP A 311 -10.26 12.23 13.23
CA ASP A 311 -10.42 12.25 14.70
C ASP A 311 -9.07 12.28 15.45
N ALA A 312 -8.02 11.69 14.88
CA ALA A 312 -6.67 11.77 15.43
C ALA A 312 -6.05 13.18 15.32
N ALA A 313 -6.49 14.01 14.36
CA ALA A 313 -6.02 15.38 14.19
C ALA A 313 -6.73 16.40 15.08
N ASP A 314 -7.94 16.12 15.56
CA ASP A 314 -8.71 17.01 16.43
C ASP A 314 -8.37 16.84 17.93
N ASP A 315 -7.60 15.83 18.31
CA ASP A 315 -7.26 15.52 19.71
C ASP A 315 -6.06 16.33 20.26
N ASP A 316 -5.42 17.20 19.45
CA ASP A 316 -4.36 18.13 19.91
C ASP A 316 -4.90 19.28 20.81
N THR A 317 -6.17 19.27 21.16
CA THR A 317 -6.84 20.30 22.00
C THR A 317 -7.33 19.79 23.37
N ARG A 318 -6.90 18.59 23.80
CA ARG A 318 -7.21 18.09 25.15
C ARG A 318 -6.03 17.90 26.07
#